data_0ad79428da3e9bb46e252b3e43f083f6
#
_entry.id   0ad79428da3e9bb46e252b3e43f083f6
#
_cell.length_a   1.000
_cell.length_b   1.000
_cell.length_c   1.000
_cell.angle_alpha   90.00
_cell.angle_beta   90.00
_cell.angle_gamma   90.00
#
_symmetry.space_group_name_H-M   'P 1'
#
loop_
_entity.id
_entity.type
_entity.pdbx_description
1 polymer ?
#
loop_
_entity_poly.entity_id
_entity_poly.type
_entity_poly.pdbx_seq_one_letter_code
_entity_poly.pdbx_strand_id
1 'polypeptide(L)'
;KYLSADPSNPEDGQVWYNAGTGNLRVDGILAPGSFSSGGNLNTGRYAIGSAGTFTAGLAIGGDLFPAGSRGSNSTEEYNGTSWTGGGNLGTSASWRAGAGTQTAASGTAGNNYSSYISTSENYDGSSWTSSTSAPYIAEGSVSTGSRAASIWGGGGAPSQSPKYPPKFFYGDGEGWTAITDSNNANRYAAVFTGTQTAALLTGGASPQTANTESWNGSSWTNLSAYTNVVANAGGNRVGTTGAAVLA
;
A
#
# COMPACT_ATOMS: atom_id res chain seq x y z
N LYS A 1 -12.91 16.49 -32.67
CA LYS A 1 -14.04 16.84 -33.55
C LYS A 1 -14.95 17.82 -32.81
N TYR A 2 -15.47 18.87 -33.50
CA TYR A 2 -16.44 19.80 -32.94
C TYR A 2 -17.84 19.33 -33.29
N LEU A 3 -18.71 19.10 -32.30
CA LEU A 3 -20.09 18.64 -32.49
C LEU A 3 -21.06 19.53 -31.66
N SER A 4 -22.27 19.75 -32.16
CA SER A 4 -23.31 20.49 -31.42
C SER A 4 -23.92 19.70 -30.27
N ALA A 5 -23.79 18.36 -30.31
CA ALA A 5 -24.25 17.44 -29.29
C ALA A 5 -23.31 16.20 -29.25
N ASP A 6 -23.46 15.37 -28.25
CA ASP A 6 -22.71 14.09 -28.18
C ASP A 6 -23.19 13.16 -29.31
N PRO A 7 -22.28 12.42 -29.99
CA PRO A 7 -22.67 11.43 -30.98
C PRO A 7 -23.51 10.32 -30.32
N SER A 8 -24.48 9.81 -31.03
CA SER A 8 -25.35 8.75 -30.54
C SER A 8 -24.65 7.38 -30.46
N ASN A 9 -23.53 7.22 -31.15
CA ASN A 9 -22.71 6.01 -31.13
C ASN A 9 -21.25 6.42 -31.33
N PRO A 10 -20.56 6.90 -30.28
CA PRO A 10 -19.15 7.22 -30.36
C PRO A 10 -18.30 5.97 -30.56
N GLU A 11 -17.18 6.10 -31.25
CA GLU A 11 -16.19 5.03 -31.34
C GLU A 11 -15.25 5.04 -30.14
N ASP A 12 -14.81 3.87 -29.69
CA ASP A 12 -13.86 3.72 -28.60
C ASP A 12 -12.62 4.60 -28.81
N GLY A 13 -12.30 5.42 -27.80
CA GLY A 13 -11.19 6.38 -27.86
C GLY A 13 -11.50 7.64 -28.66
N GLN A 14 -12.69 7.80 -29.19
CA GLN A 14 -13.10 9.02 -29.90
C GLN A 14 -13.09 10.21 -28.96
N VAL A 15 -12.48 11.31 -29.41
CA VAL A 15 -12.44 12.58 -28.68
C VAL A 15 -13.22 13.63 -29.46
N TRP A 16 -14.12 14.36 -28.78
CA TRP A 16 -14.87 15.47 -29.37
C TRP A 16 -15.09 16.61 -28.37
N TYR A 17 -15.33 17.78 -28.90
CA TYR A 17 -15.81 18.92 -28.13
C TYR A 17 -17.32 19.08 -28.37
N ASN A 18 -18.09 18.97 -27.30
CA ASN A 18 -19.53 19.23 -27.32
C ASN A 18 -19.77 20.73 -27.16
N ALA A 19 -20.09 21.42 -28.25
CA ALA A 19 -20.31 22.86 -28.25
C ALA A 19 -21.60 23.25 -27.51
N GLY A 20 -22.58 22.36 -27.41
CA GLY A 20 -23.81 22.61 -26.66
C GLY A 20 -23.61 22.67 -25.14
N THR A 21 -22.62 21.91 -24.62
CA THR A 21 -22.31 21.89 -23.18
C THR A 21 -20.97 22.55 -22.84
N GLY A 22 -20.16 22.91 -23.83
CA GLY A 22 -18.84 23.53 -23.63
C GLY A 22 -17.77 22.56 -23.10
N ASN A 23 -17.96 21.25 -23.22
CA ASN A 23 -17.08 20.24 -22.64
C ASN A 23 -16.31 19.45 -23.69
N LEU A 24 -15.03 19.18 -23.41
CA LEU A 24 -14.26 18.14 -24.09
C LEU A 24 -14.72 16.78 -23.56
N ARG A 25 -15.07 15.86 -24.46
CA ARG A 25 -15.51 14.52 -24.16
C ARG A 25 -14.60 13.50 -24.81
N VAL A 26 -14.48 12.37 -24.15
CA VAL A 26 -13.81 11.19 -24.68
C VAL A 26 -14.69 9.98 -24.43
N ASP A 27 -14.88 9.16 -25.45
CA ASP A 27 -15.44 7.83 -25.25
C ASP A 27 -14.31 6.88 -24.84
N GLY A 28 -14.30 6.56 -23.58
CA GLY A 28 -13.35 5.61 -23.01
C GLY A 28 -13.86 4.20 -23.21
N ILE A 29 -12.98 3.28 -23.58
CA ILE A 29 -13.26 1.84 -23.49
C ILE A 29 -13.46 1.53 -22.00
N LEU A 30 -14.71 1.44 -21.58
CA LEU A 30 -15.07 0.74 -20.35
C LEU A 30 -15.05 -0.76 -20.65
N ALA A 31 -13.86 -1.29 -20.91
CA ALA A 31 -13.73 -2.74 -20.85
C ALA A 31 -14.18 -3.17 -19.45
N PRO A 32 -15.19 -4.05 -19.33
CA PRO A 32 -15.55 -4.57 -18.03
C PRO A 32 -14.29 -5.19 -17.42
N GLY A 33 -13.84 -4.62 -16.30
CA GLY A 33 -12.69 -5.16 -15.59
C GLY A 33 -12.99 -6.61 -15.25
N SER A 34 -12.14 -7.53 -15.67
CA SER A 34 -12.22 -8.93 -15.28
C SER A 34 -11.02 -9.28 -14.41
N PHE A 35 -11.28 -10.01 -13.33
CA PHE A 35 -10.23 -10.64 -12.55
C PHE A 35 -9.91 -12.00 -13.14
N SER A 36 -8.63 -12.28 -13.34
CA SER A 36 -8.14 -13.61 -13.70
C SER A 36 -7.23 -14.12 -12.58
N SER A 37 -7.17 -15.45 -12.42
CA SER A 37 -6.27 -16.08 -11.47
C SER A 37 -4.82 -15.86 -11.92
N GLY A 38 -3.99 -15.35 -10.99
CA GLY A 38 -2.53 -15.36 -11.13
C GLY A 38 -1.91 -16.62 -10.52
N GLY A 39 -0.58 -16.73 -10.59
CA GLY A 39 0.15 -17.81 -9.91
C GLY A 39 0.01 -17.73 -8.39
N ASN A 40 -0.05 -18.88 -7.74
CA ASN A 40 -0.04 -18.97 -6.28
C ASN A 40 1.37 -18.74 -5.71
N LEU A 41 1.44 -18.17 -4.51
CA LEU A 41 2.68 -18.21 -3.71
C LEU A 41 3.15 -19.66 -3.55
N ASN A 42 4.45 -19.89 -3.57
CA ASN A 42 5.03 -21.22 -3.32
C ASN A 42 4.75 -21.71 -1.89
N THR A 43 4.64 -20.78 -0.96
CA THR A 43 4.27 -21.07 0.42
C THR A 43 3.08 -20.21 0.83
N GLY A 44 1.96 -20.85 1.21
CA GLY A 44 0.75 -20.17 1.67
C GLY A 44 1.03 -19.34 2.93
N ARG A 45 0.75 -18.04 2.86
CA ARG A 45 1.02 -17.06 3.93
C ARG A 45 -0.07 -16.02 4.01
N TYR A 46 -0.25 -15.44 5.19
CA TYR A 46 -1.12 -14.30 5.43
C TYR A 46 -0.36 -13.20 6.17
N ALA A 47 -0.95 -12.02 6.33
CA ALA A 47 -0.31 -10.87 6.98
C ALA A 47 1.06 -10.50 6.35
N ILE A 48 1.17 -10.64 5.03
CA ILE A 48 2.37 -10.33 4.26
C ILE A 48 2.54 -8.83 4.05
N GLY A 49 3.78 -8.35 4.09
CA GLY A 49 4.14 -7.08 3.45
C GLY A 49 4.17 -7.24 1.93
N SER A 50 4.02 -6.18 1.20
CA SER A 50 4.07 -6.24 -0.25
C SER A 50 4.67 -4.97 -0.86
N ALA A 51 5.32 -5.12 -2.01
CA ALA A 51 5.84 -4.03 -2.84
C ALA A 51 5.75 -4.42 -4.32
N GLY A 52 6.13 -3.51 -5.22
CA GLY A 52 6.19 -3.80 -6.64
C GLY A 52 4.92 -3.45 -7.39
N THR A 53 4.79 -4.04 -8.58
CA THR A 53 3.70 -3.81 -9.52
C THR A 53 2.96 -5.11 -9.82
N PHE A 54 1.88 -5.00 -10.57
CA PHE A 54 1.05 -6.11 -11.05
C PHE A 54 1.85 -7.19 -11.82
N THR A 55 2.92 -6.82 -12.55
CA THR A 55 3.77 -7.76 -13.31
C THR A 55 5.11 -8.04 -12.64
N ALA A 56 5.46 -7.34 -11.57
CA ALA A 56 6.70 -7.47 -10.81
C ALA A 56 6.42 -7.21 -9.33
N GLY A 57 5.72 -8.14 -8.68
CA GLY A 57 5.32 -8.05 -7.30
C GLY A 57 6.33 -8.67 -6.34
N LEU A 58 6.32 -8.22 -5.10
CA LEU A 58 7.16 -8.74 -4.02
C LEU A 58 6.28 -9.05 -2.81
N ALA A 59 6.33 -10.29 -2.32
CA ALA A 59 5.70 -10.73 -1.08
C ALA A 59 6.77 -10.83 0.03
N ILE A 60 6.55 -10.13 1.14
CA ILE A 60 7.56 -9.90 2.18
C ILE A 60 7.10 -10.52 3.50
N GLY A 61 7.79 -11.53 4.01
CA GLY A 61 7.48 -12.17 5.29
C GLY A 61 6.08 -12.77 5.37
N GLY A 62 5.40 -12.55 6.48
CA GLY A 62 4.05 -13.03 6.77
C GLY A 62 4.02 -14.24 7.68
N ASP A 63 2.83 -14.67 8.10
CA ASP A 63 2.61 -15.86 8.90
C ASP A 63 2.33 -17.06 8.00
N LEU A 64 2.90 -18.22 8.31
CA LEU A 64 2.74 -19.46 7.54
C LEU A 64 1.38 -20.12 7.79
N PHE A 65 0.82 -20.74 6.75
CA PHE A 65 -0.42 -21.51 6.83
C PHE A 65 -0.14 -22.98 6.44
N PRO A 66 -0.70 -23.99 7.14
CA PRO A 66 -1.52 -23.90 8.35
C PRO A 66 -0.72 -23.47 9.59
N ALA A 67 -1.42 -22.81 10.51
CA ALA A 67 -0.84 -22.09 11.63
C ALA A 67 0.13 -22.93 12.48
N GLY A 68 1.29 -22.38 12.74
CA GLY A 68 2.34 -22.99 13.59
C GLY A 68 3.60 -22.17 13.67
N SER A 69 3.94 -21.43 12.62
CA SER A 69 5.12 -20.55 12.60
C SER A 69 4.66 -19.13 12.24
N ARG A 70 4.63 -18.26 13.24
CA ARG A 70 4.39 -16.84 13.03
C ARG A 70 5.68 -16.15 12.64
N GLY A 71 5.57 -15.23 11.70
CA GLY A 71 6.70 -14.46 11.23
C GLY A 71 7.67 -15.30 10.36
N SER A 72 7.45 -15.29 9.06
CA SER A 72 8.40 -15.80 8.08
C SER A 72 9.45 -14.74 7.74
N ASN A 73 10.66 -15.17 7.40
CA ASN A 73 11.67 -14.33 6.75
C ASN A 73 11.69 -14.51 5.23
N SER A 74 10.83 -15.37 4.68
CA SER A 74 10.81 -15.66 3.25
C SER A 74 10.29 -14.46 2.44
N THR A 75 10.91 -14.26 1.28
CA THR A 75 10.46 -13.32 0.26
C THR A 75 10.16 -14.10 -1.01
N GLU A 76 9.11 -13.73 -1.73
CA GLU A 76 8.81 -14.28 -3.05
C GLU A 76 8.59 -13.17 -4.06
N GLU A 77 9.07 -13.38 -5.27
CA GLU A 77 9.05 -12.47 -6.40
C GLU A 77 8.09 -12.97 -7.48
N TYR A 78 7.21 -12.10 -7.95
CA TYR A 78 6.26 -12.36 -9.02
C TYR A 78 6.72 -11.78 -10.35
N ASN A 79 6.72 -12.58 -11.40
CA ASN A 79 7.13 -12.17 -12.74
C ASN A 79 5.96 -11.87 -13.70
N GLY A 80 4.75 -11.72 -13.19
CA GLY A 80 3.53 -11.56 -13.97
C GLY A 80 2.79 -12.88 -14.24
N THR A 81 3.41 -14.03 -13.93
CA THR A 81 2.85 -15.37 -14.19
C THR A 81 3.00 -16.30 -12.98
N SER A 82 4.17 -16.32 -12.40
CA SER A 82 4.54 -17.24 -11.29
C SER A 82 5.36 -16.53 -10.22
N TRP A 83 5.40 -17.15 -9.04
CA TRP A 83 6.22 -16.72 -7.91
C TRP A 83 7.49 -17.57 -7.80
N THR A 84 8.61 -16.91 -7.51
CA THR A 84 9.91 -17.54 -7.23
C THR A 84 10.46 -17.03 -5.91
N GLY A 85 11.27 -17.86 -5.22
CA GLY A 85 11.92 -17.42 -3.98
C GLY A 85 12.93 -16.31 -4.24
N GLY A 86 12.86 -15.24 -3.45
CA GLY A 86 13.86 -14.18 -3.37
C GLY A 86 14.77 -14.34 -2.14
N GLY A 87 15.61 -13.34 -1.87
CA GLY A 87 16.46 -13.28 -0.68
C GLY A 87 15.64 -13.23 0.61
N ASN A 88 16.11 -13.86 1.67
CA ASN A 88 15.43 -13.87 2.96
C ASN A 88 15.72 -12.59 3.76
N LEU A 89 14.69 -12.12 4.48
CA LEU A 89 14.83 -11.07 5.51
C LEU A 89 15.79 -11.55 6.62
N GLY A 90 16.54 -10.61 7.18
CA GLY A 90 17.33 -10.85 8.40
C GLY A 90 16.44 -11.05 9.63
N THR A 91 15.27 -10.43 9.67
CA THR A 91 14.30 -10.55 10.77
C THR A 91 12.98 -11.14 10.28
N SER A 92 12.61 -12.30 10.81
CA SER A 92 11.28 -12.90 10.56
C SER A 92 10.19 -12.01 11.12
N ALA A 93 9.17 -11.67 10.32
CA ALA A 93 8.00 -10.94 10.81
C ALA A 93 6.79 -11.07 9.87
N SER A 94 5.62 -10.86 10.47
CA SER A 94 4.35 -10.63 9.81
C SER A 94 3.87 -9.20 10.02
N TRP A 95 2.80 -8.80 9.32
CA TRP A 95 2.21 -7.47 9.42
C TRP A 95 3.21 -6.33 9.13
N ARG A 96 4.21 -6.60 8.30
CA ARG A 96 5.16 -5.58 7.84
C ARG A 96 4.50 -4.62 6.85
N ALA A 97 4.83 -3.36 6.94
CA ALA A 97 4.60 -2.43 5.84
C ALA A 97 5.70 -2.60 4.79
N GLY A 98 5.33 -2.62 3.53
CA GLY A 98 6.31 -2.65 2.44
C GLY A 98 6.10 -1.45 1.51
N ALA A 99 7.14 -0.93 0.90
CA ALA A 99 7.10 0.11 -0.13
C ALA A 99 8.18 -0.15 -1.18
N GLY A 100 8.01 0.41 -2.36
CA GLY A 100 8.99 0.34 -3.44
C GLY A 100 8.61 -0.60 -4.58
N THR A 101 9.61 -1.04 -5.30
CA THR A 101 9.51 -1.97 -6.43
C THR A 101 10.03 -3.36 -6.06
N GLN A 102 9.85 -4.36 -6.93
CA GLN A 102 10.40 -5.69 -6.72
C GLN A 102 11.93 -5.68 -6.51
N THR A 103 12.65 -4.82 -7.20
CA THR A 103 14.12 -4.74 -7.14
C THR A 103 14.65 -3.63 -6.24
N ALA A 104 13.79 -2.83 -5.61
CA ALA A 104 14.16 -1.75 -4.69
C ALA A 104 13.02 -1.50 -3.69
N ALA A 105 12.90 -2.36 -2.68
CA ALA A 105 11.84 -2.32 -1.70
C ALA A 105 12.36 -2.05 -0.29
N SER A 106 11.44 -1.67 0.59
CA SER A 106 11.63 -1.66 2.05
C SER A 106 10.57 -2.53 2.72
N GLY A 107 10.97 -3.23 3.79
CA GLY A 107 10.08 -3.95 4.70
C GLY A 107 10.25 -3.39 6.11
N THR A 108 9.20 -2.80 6.67
CA THR A 108 9.30 -1.97 7.88
C THR A 108 8.37 -2.46 8.98
N ALA A 109 8.87 -2.50 10.21
CA ALA A 109 8.15 -2.86 11.43
C ALA A 109 7.51 -4.26 11.37
N GLY A 110 6.45 -4.52 12.12
CA GLY A 110 5.74 -5.79 12.13
C GLY A 110 5.74 -6.50 13.47
N ASN A 111 5.47 -7.80 13.44
CA ASN A 111 5.43 -8.67 14.61
C ASN A 111 6.22 -9.96 14.33
N ASN A 112 7.18 -10.28 15.18
CA ASN A 112 8.01 -11.49 15.07
C ASN A 112 7.55 -12.63 15.98
N TYR A 113 6.26 -12.66 16.35
CA TYR A 113 5.63 -13.59 17.30
C TYR A 113 5.95 -13.28 18.77
N SER A 114 7.21 -12.97 19.10
CA SER A 114 7.63 -12.69 20.50
C SER A 114 7.40 -11.23 20.88
N SER A 115 7.45 -10.34 19.91
CA SER A 115 7.34 -8.89 20.14
C SER A 115 6.94 -8.12 18.88
N TYR A 116 6.39 -6.95 19.11
CA TYR A 116 6.24 -5.91 18.08
C TYR A 116 7.63 -5.31 17.81
N ILE A 117 7.95 -5.11 16.55
CA ILE A 117 9.28 -4.67 16.14
C ILE A 117 9.22 -3.36 15.34
N SER A 118 10.34 -2.65 15.34
CA SER A 118 10.56 -1.45 14.51
C SER A 118 11.63 -1.66 13.45
N THR A 119 12.17 -2.87 13.30
CA THR A 119 13.23 -3.14 12.33
C THR A 119 12.79 -2.80 10.92
N SER A 120 13.68 -2.17 10.16
CA SER A 120 13.51 -1.91 8.74
C SER A 120 14.64 -2.56 7.96
N GLU A 121 14.29 -3.09 6.80
CA GLU A 121 15.24 -3.74 5.90
C GLU A 121 14.98 -3.29 4.47
N ASN A 122 16.04 -3.10 3.70
CA ASN A 122 16.02 -2.71 2.30
C ASN A 122 16.37 -3.88 1.40
N TYR A 123 15.57 -4.07 0.33
CA TYR A 123 15.78 -5.08 -0.70
C TYR A 123 16.39 -4.47 -1.95
N ASP A 124 17.38 -5.14 -2.54
CA ASP A 124 18.08 -4.71 -3.76
C ASP A 124 17.71 -5.53 -5.00
N GLY A 125 16.73 -6.45 -4.89
CA GLY A 125 16.36 -7.40 -5.94
C GLY A 125 17.01 -8.78 -5.77
N SER A 126 17.86 -8.97 -4.76
CA SER A 126 18.51 -10.25 -4.47
C SER A 126 18.66 -10.52 -2.97
N SER A 127 18.90 -9.49 -2.19
CA SER A 127 19.18 -9.61 -0.76
C SER A 127 18.57 -8.48 0.06
N TRP A 128 18.36 -8.76 1.34
CA TRP A 128 17.91 -7.79 2.33
C TRP A 128 19.07 -7.30 3.17
N THR A 129 19.15 -6.01 3.39
CA THR A 129 20.12 -5.36 4.29
C THR A 129 19.38 -4.55 5.34
N SER A 130 19.90 -4.57 6.59
CA SER A 130 19.32 -3.76 7.66
C SER A 130 19.42 -2.27 7.33
N SER A 131 18.35 -1.55 7.66
CA SER A 131 18.26 -0.09 7.54
C SER A 131 17.90 0.53 8.88
N THR A 132 17.84 1.86 8.96
CA THR A 132 17.43 2.57 10.17
C THR A 132 16.04 2.14 10.59
N SER A 133 15.91 1.67 11.82
CA SER A 133 14.63 1.22 12.38
C SER A 133 13.57 2.31 12.32
N ALA A 134 12.31 1.90 12.15
CA ALA A 134 11.17 2.80 12.23
C ALA A 134 11.12 3.53 13.57
N PRO A 135 10.55 4.74 13.63
CA PRO A 135 10.53 5.56 14.85
C PRO A 135 9.77 4.94 16.03
N TYR A 136 8.95 3.94 15.77
CA TYR A 136 8.25 3.18 16.82
C TYR A 136 7.96 1.74 16.38
N ILE A 137 7.70 0.88 17.36
CA ILE A 137 7.27 -0.51 17.14
C ILE A 137 5.84 -0.54 16.65
N ALA A 138 5.54 -1.32 15.60
CA ALA A 138 4.17 -1.43 15.08
C ALA A 138 3.95 -2.71 14.29
N GLU A 139 2.76 -3.29 14.43
CA GLU A 139 2.18 -4.19 13.44
C GLU A 139 1.00 -3.52 12.74
N GLY A 140 0.64 -3.98 11.55
CA GLY A 140 -0.45 -3.39 10.77
C GLY A 140 -0.21 -1.93 10.38
N SER A 141 1.04 -1.48 10.39
CA SER A 141 1.44 -0.20 9.82
C SER A 141 1.33 -0.24 8.29
N VAL A 142 1.23 0.91 7.69
CA VAL A 142 1.07 1.07 6.24
C VAL A 142 2.21 1.87 5.65
N SER A 143 2.53 1.60 4.39
CA SER A 143 3.54 2.37 3.66
C SER A 143 3.16 2.49 2.19
N THR A 144 3.61 3.56 1.55
CA THR A 144 3.46 3.77 0.11
C THR A 144 4.64 4.58 -0.44
N GLY A 145 4.75 4.65 -1.76
CA GLY A 145 5.87 5.32 -2.44
C GLY A 145 7.00 4.38 -2.84
N SER A 146 8.15 4.94 -3.21
CA SER A 146 9.37 4.19 -3.49
C SER A 146 10.19 3.96 -2.22
N ARG A 147 11.19 3.05 -2.27
CA ARG A 147 12.13 2.89 -1.14
C ARG A 147 12.80 4.20 -0.75
N ALA A 148 13.25 4.99 -1.72
CA ALA A 148 13.96 6.26 -1.50
C ALA A 148 13.02 7.45 -1.26
N ALA A 149 11.71 7.29 -1.39
CA ALA A 149 10.72 8.35 -1.19
C ALA A 149 9.39 7.71 -0.75
N SER A 150 9.35 7.19 0.46
CA SER A 150 8.18 6.54 1.06
C SER A 150 7.50 7.40 2.12
N ILE A 151 6.24 7.07 2.40
CA ILE A 151 5.56 7.44 3.64
C ILE A 151 5.26 6.15 4.40
N TRP A 152 5.57 6.13 5.68
CA TRP A 152 5.24 5.05 6.59
C TRP A 152 4.53 5.59 7.83
N GLY A 153 3.57 4.85 8.37
CA GLY A 153 2.92 5.23 9.62
C GLY A 153 1.72 4.36 9.98
N GLY A 154 0.92 4.83 10.93
CA GLY A 154 -0.19 4.06 11.45
C GLY A 154 0.24 2.76 12.12
N GLY A 155 -0.66 1.77 12.14
CA GLY A 155 -0.40 0.55 12.91
C GLY A 155 -0.35 0.80 14.40
N GLY A 156 0.26 -0.12 15.14
CA GLY A 156 0.42 0.09 16.58
C GLY A 156 0.91 -1.14 17.33
N ALA A 157 1.06 -0.95 18.64
CA ALA A 157 1.39 -2.00 19.59
C ALA A 157 0.69 -1.76 20.92
N PRO A 158 0.27 -2.82 21.66
CA PRO A 158 -0.41 -2.67 22.96
C PRO A 158 0.35 -1.87 24.00
N SER A 159 1.68 -1.87 23.91
CA SER A 159 2.57 -1.14 24.84
C SER A 159 2.71 0.35 24.52
N GLN A 160 2.10 0.84 23.45
CA GLN A 160 2.16 2.25 23.06
C GLN A 160 0.99 3.06 23.64
N SER A 161 1.22 4.36 23.81
CA SER A 161 0.19 5.32 24.16
C SER A 161 0.28 6.56 23.26
N PRO A 162 -0.71 6.81 22.38
CA PRO A 162 -1.88 5.96 22.11
C PRO A 162 -1.48 4.64 21.41
N LYS A 163 -2.29 3.59 21.62
CA LYS A 163 -2.05 2.25 21.06
C LYS A 163 -1.93 2.27 19.53
N TYR A 164 -2.67 3.13 18.88
CA TYR A 164 -2.68 3.33 17.42
C TYR A 164 -2.42 4.81 17.10
N PRO A 165 -1.15 5.22 17.05
CA PRO A 165 -0.81 6.63 16.85
C PRO A 165 -1.15 7.10 15.43
N PRO A 166 -1.61 8.36 15.26
CA PRO A 166 -1.85 8.95 13.94
C PRO A 166 -0.55 9.38 13.23
N LYS A 167 0.59 8.94 13.69
CA LYS A 167 1.91 9.41 13.26
C LYS A 167 2.32 8.84 11.92
N PHE A 168 2.87 9.72 11.09
CA PHE A 168 3.45 9.38 9.79
C PHE A 168 4.84 9.99 9.64
N PHE A 169 5.65 9.35 8.79
CA PHE A 169 7.05 9.71 8.56
C PHE A 169 7.40 9.54 7.09
N TYR A 170 8.22 10.45 6.58
CA TYR A 170 8.94 10.21 5.34
C TYR A 170 10.10 9.26 5.58
N GLY A 171 10.28 8.31 4.65
CA GLY A 171 11.45 7.46 4.56
C GLY A 171 12.20 7.75 3.27
N ASP A 172 13.53 7.89 3.35
CA ASP A 172 14.42 8.07 2.22
C ASP A 172 15.29 6.82 1.91
N GLY A 173 14.96 5.72 2.58
CA GLY A 173 15.70 4.46 2.50
C GLY A 173 16.82 4.33 3.54
N GLU A 174 17.25 5.44 4.13
CA GLU A 174 18.32 5.48 5.13
C GLU A 174 17.83 5.99 6.50
N GLY A 175 16.78 6.81 6.52
CA GLY A 175 16.26 7.42 7.74
C GLY A 175 14.78 7.78 7.67
N TRP A 176 14.30 8.38 8.76
CA TRP A 176 12.91 8.77 8.95
C TRP A 176 12.78 10.23 9.38
N THR A 177 11.93 10.98 8.71
CA THR A 177 11.58 12.36 9.05
C THR A 177 10.11 12.45 9.39
N ALA A 178 9.77 12.95 10.59
CA ALA A 178 8.38 13.13 11.00
C ALA A 178 7.67 14.13 10.10
N ILE A 179 6.42 13.80 9.74
CA ILE A 179 5.51 14.70 9.04
C ILE A 179 4.28 14.96 9.91
N THR A 180 3.37 15.81 9.45
CA THR A 180 2.11 16.08 10.16
C THR A 180 1.35 14.78 10.41
N ASP A 181 0.83 14.63 11.62
CA ASP A 181 -0.03 13.51 11.99
C ASP A 181 -1.29 13.50 11.12
N SER A 182 -1.83 12.30 10.80
CA SER A 182 -3.11 12.20 10.12
C SER A 182 -4.24 12.76 11.00
N ASN A 183 -5.29 13.33 10.37
CA ASN A 183 -6.41 13.92 11.12
C ASN A 183 -7.17 12.88 11.96
N ASN A 184 -7.09 11.62 11.59
CA ASN A 184 -7.76 10.53 12.26
C ASN A 184 -6.74 9.51 12.80
N ALA A 185 -6.90 9.11 14.06
CA ALA A 185 -6.18 8.00 14.67
C ALA A 185 -6.70 6.63 14.17
N ASN A 186 -6.17 5.55 14.73
CA ASN A 186 -6.63 4.17 14.48
C ASN A 186 -6.41 3.69 13.04
N ARG A 187 -5.27 4.03 12.45
CA ARG A 187 -4.87 3.58 11.11
C ARG A 187 -4.15 2.22 11.15
N TYR A 188 -4.69 1.27 11.92
CA TYR A 188 -4.22 -0.11 11.95
C TYR A 188 -4.75 -0.87 10.73
N ALA A 189 -3.88 -1.52 9.97
CA ALA A 189 -4.25 -2.29 8.79
C ALA A 189 -5.14 -1.51 7.80
N ALA A 190 -4.89 -0.22 7.66
CA ALA A 190 -5.53 0.66 6.69
C ALA A 190 -5.01 0.39 5.27
N VAL A 191 -5.69 0.93 4.27
CA VAL A 191 -5.22 0.96 2.88
C VAL A 191 -4.47 2.26 2.64
N PHE A 192 -3.26 2.17 2.10
CA PHE A 192 -2.45 3.34 1.79
C PHE A 192 -1.82 3.22 0.40
N THR A 193 -2.11 4.16 -0.48
CA THR A 193 -1.66 4.15 -1.86
C THR A 193 -1.24 5.54 -2.33
N GLY A 194 -0.34 5.60 -3.29
CA GLY A 194 0.16 6.86 -3.87
C GLY A 194 1.68 7.00 -3.78
N THR A 195 2.13 8.24 -3.73
CA THR A 195 3.53 8.63 -3.64
C THR A 195 3.80 9.41 -2.35
N GLN A 196 5.06 9.73 -2.08
CA GLN A 196 5.45 10.56 -0.92
C GLN A 196 4.77 11.94 -0.91
N THR A 197 4.43 12.49 -2.06
CA THR A 197 3.84 13.83 -2.17
C THR A 197 2.35 13.83 -2.51
N ALA A 198 1.76 12.68 -2.80
CA ALA A 198 0.35 12.56 -3.15
C ALA A 198 -0.15 11.15 -2.81
N ALA A 199 -0.81 11.00 -1.66
CA ALA A 199 -1.27 9.70 -1.18
C ALA A 199 -2.71 9.72 -0.67
N LEU A 200 -3.34 8.54 -0.66
CA LEU A 200 -4.69 8.30 -0.16
C LEU A 200 -4.64 7.25 0.94
N LEU A 201 -5.17 7.59 2.11
CA LEU A 201 -5.27 6.74 3.29
C LEU A 201 -6.73 6.46 3.59
N THR A 202 -7.14 5.20 3.58
CA THR A 202 -8.54 4.81 3.74
C THR A 202 -8.71 3.69 4.77
N GLY A 203 -9.72 3.81 5.59
CA GLY A 203 -10.11 2.77 6.53
C GLY A 203 -9.14 2.63 7.70
N GLY A 204 -9.13 1.46 8.27
CA GLY A 204 -8.36 1.07 9.43
C GLY A 204 -9.22 0.38 10.48
N ALA A 205 -8.57 -0.24 11.47
CA ALA A 205 -9.21 -1.00 12.54
C ALA A 205 -8.95 -0.40 13.92
N SER A 206 -9.78 -0.83 14.88
CA SER A 206 -9.68 -0.60 16.33
C SER A 206 -9.99 0.83 16.81
N PRO A 207 -11.22 1.34 16.59
CA PRO A 207 -12.35 0.70 15.89
C PRO A 207 -12.22 0.77 14.36
N GLN A 208 -12.97 -0.08 13.66
CA GLN A 208 -13.06 0.01 12.20
C GLN A 208 -13.62 1.37 11.77
N THR A 209 -13.04 1.93 10.73
CA THR A 209 -13.44 3.24 10.20
C THR A 209 -13.51 3.23 8.68
N ALA A 210 -14.40 4.05 8.14
CA ALA A 210 -14.50 4.34 6.71
C ALA A 210 -13.80 5.66 6.33
N ASN A 211 -13.16 6.33 7.28
CA ASN A 211 -12.54 7.63 7.04
C ASN A 211 -11.46 7.54 5.96
N THR A 212 -11.54 8.48 5.03
CA THR A 212 -10.57 8.62 3.94
C THR A 212 -9.90 9.98 4.06
N GLU A 213 -8.58 10.00 3.88
CA GLU A 213 -7.77 11.21 3.90
C GLU A 213 -6.82 11.22 2.70
N SER A 214 -6.61 12.38 2.12
CA SER A 214 -5.57 12.61 1.13
C SER A 214 -4.40 13.38 1.73
N TRP A 215 -3.20 13.02 1.30
CA TRP A 215 -1.95 13.71 1.58
C TRP A 215 -1.46 14.44 0.34
N ASN A 216 -1.08 15.70 0.46
CA ASN A 216 -0.63 16.55 -0.65
C ASN A 216 0.87 16.89 -0.61
N GLY A 217 1.65 16.21 0.23
CA GLY A 217 3.07 16.48 0.46
C GLY A 217 3.35 17.38 1.66
N SER A 218 2.31 18.03 2.24
CA SER A 218 2.46 18.93 3.39
C SER A 218 1.38 18.80 4.45
N SER A 219 0.16 18.42 4.08
CA SER A 219 -1.00 18.33 4.99
C SER A 219 -1.96 17.22 4.59
N TRP A 220 -2.71 16.72 5.57
CA TRP A 220 -3.80 15.79 5.41
C TRP A 220 -5.13 16.53 5.25
N THR A 221 -5.97 16.04 4.34
CA THR A 221 -7.32 16.57 4.10
C THR A 221 -8.32 15.42 4.20
N ASN A 222 -9.35 15.58 5.03
CA ASN A 222 -10.46 14.62 5.10
C ASN A 222 -11.25 14.65 3.80
N LEU A 223 -11.51 13.47 3.26
CA LEU A 223 -12.38 13.25 2.11
C LEU A 223 -13.69 12.58 2.54
N SER A 224 -14.61 12.41 1.60
CA SER A 224 -15.81 11.60 1.82
C SER A 224 -15.41 10.20 2.30
N ALA A 225 -16.08 9.70 3.32
CA ALA A 225 -15.84 8.37 3.82
C ALA A 225 -16.15 7.33 2.75
N TYR A 226 -15.43 6.22 2.77
CA TYR A 226 -15.77 5.05 1.98
C TYR A 226 -17.14 4.49 2.42
N THR A 227 -17.90 3.91 1.51
CA THR A 227 -19.28 3.47 1.80
C THR A 227 -19.37 2.35 2.84
N ASN A 228 -18.31 1.58 3.01
CA ASN A 228 -18.21 0.51 4.01
C ASN A 228 -16.99 0.73 4.90
N VAL A 229 -17.11 0.36 6.18
CA VAL A 229 -15.94 0.30 7.06
C VAL A 229 -15.01 -0.82 6.58
N VAL A 230 -13.74 -0.49 6.41
CA VAL A 230 -12.75 -1.45 5.92
C VAL A 230 -11.54 -1.50 6.85
N ALA A 231 -11.15 -2.73 7.15
CA ALA A 231 -9.90 -3.02 7.81
C ALA A 231 -9.35 -4.32 7.22
N ASN A 232 -8.03 -4.47 7.22
CA ASN A 232 -7.35 -5.62 6.61
C ASN A 232 -7.68 -5.78 5.10
N ALA A 233 -8.18 -4.73 4.46
CA ALA A 233 -8.39 -4.77 3.02
C ALA A 233 -7.02 -4.84 2.33
N GLY A 234 -6.91 -5.72 1.34
CA GLY A 234 -5.78 -5.75 0.45
C GLY A 234 -5.72 -4.45 -0.34
N GLY A 235 -4.96 -3.48 0.15
CA GLY A 235 -4.79 -2.20 -0.55
C GLY A 235 -3.99 -2.39 -1.80
N ASN A 236 -4.54 -2.04 -2.93
CA ASN A 236 -3.76 -1.91 -4.15
C ASN A 236 -2.83 -0.69 -3.99
N ARG A 237 -1.54 -0.93 -4.02
CA ARG A 237 -0.50 0.12 -4.00
C ARG A 237 -0.26 0.76 -5.35
N VAL A 238 -1.05 0.39 -6.34
CA VAL A 238 -1.01 0.91 -7.69
C VAL A 238 -2.09 1.97 -7.83
N GLY A 239 -1.69 3.20 -7.99
CA GLY A 239 -2.59 4.31 -8.20
C GLY A 239 -2.03 5.62 -7.64
N THR A 240 -2.59 6.69 -8.10
CA THR A 240 -2.40 8.04 -7.57
C THR A 240 -3.65 8.43 -6.78
N THR A 241 -3.62 9.53 -6.06
CA THR A 241 -4.79 10.06 -5.34
C THR A 241 -6.04 10.25 -6.21
N GLY A 242 -5.87 10.40 -7.52
CA GLY A 242 -6.98 10.53 -8.48
C GLY A 242 -7.45 9.21 -9.11
N ALA A 243 -6.75 8.09 -8.89
CA ALA A 243 -7.03 6.80 -9.52
C ALA A 243 -6.61 5.62 -8.62
N ALA A 244 -7.08 5.60 -7.39
CA ALA A 244 -6.85 4.51 -6.46
C ALA A 244 -8.00 3.50 -6.52
N VAL A 245 -7.68 2.21 -6.54
CA VAL A 245 -8.64 1.11 -6.48
C VAL A 245 -8.46 0.36 -5.17
N LEU A 246 -9.55 0.14 -4.45
CA LEU A 246 -9.62 -0.72 -3.28
C LEU A 246 -10.23 -2.07 -3.68
N ALA A 247 -9.59 -3.15 -3.32
CA ALA A 247 -10.07 -4.53 -3.50
C ALA A 247 -10.35 -5.21 -2.17
#